data_0fe5f158df38e565e6fcdd735b5ab1b2
#
_entry.id   0fe5f158df38e565e6fcdd735b5ab1b2
#
_cell.length_a   1.000
_cell.length_b   1.000
_cell.length_c   1.000
_cell.angle_alpha   90.00
_cell.angle_beta   90.00
_cell.angle_gamma   90.00
#
_symmetry.space_group_name_H-M   'P 1'
#
loop_
_entity.id
_entity.type
_entity.pdbx_description
1 polymer ?
#
loop_
_entity_poly.entity_id
_entity_poly.type
_entity_poly.pdbx_seq_one_letter_code
_entity_poly.pdbx_strand_id
1 'polypeptide(L)'
;MYVLGYDIGSSSVKASLVNVESGKCAASAFFPKTEAPILAVKQGWAEQDPQSWWDNLKLATQAVLTASGAKAEEIRAIGISYQMHGLVCVDKNQQVLRPSIIWCDSRAVPYGQKAFQTLGEAQCLSHLLNSPGNFTASKLAWVKENEPEVYERIYKVMLPGDYIAMRLTGEICTTVSGLSEGMFWDFKENKVADFLLDYYGIDASLLADIRPTFSEQGKVTEKVAAELGLKAGTPVTYRAGDQPNNALSLNVFNPGEIASTAGTSGVVYGVNGSVNYDPQSRVNTFAHVNHTASQTRLGVLLCINGTGILNSWMKRTLASDLSYAEMNEVAAQAPIGAAGISILPFGNGAERMLQNQETGCSVQGVNFNLHNRSHLLRAAQEGIVFSFRYGIDIMKGMGMDVRKIHAGHANMFLSPLFRDTLAGVTGATIELYDTDGSVGAAKGAGMGAGIYRDNVEAFATLDKLAVIEPKAADEAAYADAYARWKECLEKSTNN
;
A
#
# COMPACT_ATOMS: atom_id res chain seq x y z
N MET A 1 -29.62 1.89 3.57
CA MET A 1 -28.58 2.76 4.16
C MET A 1 -27.24 2.39 3.58
N TYR A 2 -26.36 3.38 3.25
CA TYR A 2 -25.10 3.15 2.60
C TYR A 2 -23.95 3.91 3.26
N VAL A 3 -22.73 3.43 3.07
CA VAL A 3 -21.47 4.14 3.31
C VAL A 3 -20.72 4.26 1.98
N LEU A 4 -20.10 5.42 1.76
CA LEU A 4 -19.38 5.73 0.52
C LEU A 4 -17.87 5.71 0.77
N GLY A 5 -17.14 4.97 -0.03
CA GLY A 5 -15.69 4.92 0.04
C GLY A 5 -15.05 5.41 -1.26
N TYR A 6 -14.00 6.19 -1.11
CA TYR A 6 -13.14 6.63 -2.20
C TYR A 6 -11.76 5.98 -2.08
N ASP A 7 -11.16 5.68 -3.22
CA ASP A 7 -9.75 5.29 -3.33
C ASP A 7 -9.07 6.21 -4.35
N ILE A 8 -8.23 7.10 -3.84
CA ILE A 8 -7.55 8.16 -4.61
C ILE A 8 -6.19 7.65 -5.05
N GLY A 9 -6.16 6.87 -6.11
CA GLY A 9 -4.92 6.37 -6.70
C GLY A 9 -4.25 7.35 -7.67
N SER A 10 -3.01 7.07 -8.05
CA SER A 10 -2.30 7.84 -9.09
C SER A 10 -2.81 7.55 -10.50
N SER A 11 -3.33 6.36 -10.75
CA SER A 11 -3.89 5.99 -12.06
C SER A 11 -5.34 6.38 -12.23
N SER A 12 -6.13 6.35 -11.15
CA SER A 12 -7.57 6.66 -11.16
C SER A 12 -8.09 6.92 -9.77
N VAL A 13 -9.25 7.55 -9.70
CA VAL A 13 -10.07 7.68 -8.48
C VAL A 13 -11.24 6.72 -8.59
N LYS A 14 -11.39 5.84 -7.62
CA LYS A 14 -12.49 4.89 -7.51
C LYS A 14 -13.45 5.28 -6.40
N ALA A 15 -14.76 5.13 -6.64
CA ALA A 15 -15.80 5.25 -5.63
C ALA A 15 -16.56 3.92 -5.52
N SER A 16 -16.92 3.52 -4.30
CA SER A 16 -17.79 2.37 -4.04
C SER A 16 -18.84 2.72 -2.99
N LEU A 17 -20.07 2.34 -3.27
CA LEU A 17 -21.19 2.47 -2.36
C LEU A 17 -21.50 1.11 -1.73
N VAL A 18 -21.33 0.98 -0.43
CA VAL A 18 -21.53 -0.27 0.31
C VAL A 18 -22.83 -0.19 1.10
N ASN A 19 -23.71 -1.18 0.90
CA ASN A 19 -24.92 -1.31 1.68
C ASN A 19 -24.57 -1.79 3.10
N VAL A 20 -25.02 -1.06 4.12
CA VAL A 20 -24.66 -1.33 5.52
C VAL A 20 -25.21 -2.67 6.02
N GLU A 21 -26.42 -3.05 5.62
CA GLU A 21 -27.09 -4.25 6.11
C GLU A 21 -26.52 -5.54 5.49
N SER A 22 -26.29 -5.52 4.17
CA SER A 22 -25.73 -6.66 3.46
C SER A 22 -24.20 -6.68 3.49
N GLY A 23 -23.54 -5.55 3.80
CA GLY A 23 -22.10 -5.37 3.73
C GLY A 23 -21.51 -5.48 2.33
N LYS A 24 -22.36 -5.56 1.29
CA LYS A 24 -21.93 -5.73 -0.11
C LYS A 24 -21.87 -4.43 -0.87
N CYS A 25 -20.97 -4.37 -1.85
CA CYS A 25 -20.87 -3.25 -2.77
C CYS A 25 -22.12 -3.20 -3.66
N ALA A 26 -22.88 -2.13 -3.56
CA ALA A 26 -24.08 -1.90 -4.38
C ALA A 26 -23.74 -1.30 -5.74
N ALA A 27 -22.73 -0.45 -5.82
CA ALA A 27 -22.21 0.12 -7.05
C ALA A 27 -20.76 0.56 -6.87
N SER A 28 -19.98 0.48 -7.96
CA SER A 28 -18.60 0.93 -8.00
C SER A 28 -18.29 1.56 -9.35
N ALA A 29 -17.51 2.64 -9.35
CA ALA A 29 -17.03 3.30 -10.56
C ALA A 29 -15.66 3.92 -10.34
N PHE A 30 -14.88 4.06 -11.41
CA PHE A 30 -13.58 4.73 -11.38
C PHE A 30 -13.40 5.65 -12.57
N PHE A 31 -12.62 6.69 -12.39
CA PHE A 31 -12.25 7.65 -13.44
C PHE A 31 -10.82 8.15 -13.23
N PRO A 32 -10.08 8.51 -14.30
CA PRO A 32 -10.48 8.34 -15.71
C PRO A 32 -10.54 6.85 -16.11
N LYS A 33 -11.09 6.54 -17.28
CA LYS A 33 -11.14 5.16 -17.81
C LYS A 33 -9.81 4.69 -18.40
N THR A 34 -8.93 5.61 -18.68
CA THR A 34 -7.51 5.39 -19.00
C THR A 34 -6.66 5.88 -17.83
N GLU A 35 -5.41 5.46 -17.72
CA GLU A 35 -4.54 5.94 -16.65
C GLU A 35 -4.43 7.47 -16.63
N ALA A 36 -4.57 8.06 -15.45
CA ALA A 36 -4.37 9.48 -15.25
C ALA A 36 -2.90 9.85 -15.55
N PRO A 37 -2.64 10.99 -16.21
CA PRO A 37 -1.29 11.39 -16.57
C PRO A 37 -0.46 11.74 -15.32
N ILE A 38 0.82 11.39 -15.38
CA ILE A 38 1.85 11.83 -14.44
C ILE A 38 2.71 12.87 -15.17
N LEU A 39 2.92 14.02 -14.54
CA LEU A 39 3.79 15.08 -15.05
C LEU A 39 5.25 14.75 -14.66
N ALA A 40 6.05 14.38 -15.65
CA ALA A 40 7.46 14.01 -15.49
C ALA A 40 8.35 14.96 -16.29
N VAL A 41 8.54 16.19 -15.79
CA VAL A 41 9.32 17.23 -16.49
C VAL A 41 10.83 17.00 -16.46
N LYS A 42 11.31 16.14 -15.54
CA LYS A 42 12.71 15.68 -15.44
C LYS A 42 12.72 14.20 -15.07
N GLN A 43 13.81 13.51 -15.40
CA GLN A 43 14.02 12.15 -14.98
C GLN A 43 13.91 12.01 -13.45
N GLY A 44 13.15 11.07 -12.96
CA GLY A 44 12.90 10.82 -11.54
C GLY A 44 11.87 11.76 -10.91
N TRP A 45 11.29 12.72 -11.66
CA TRP A 45 10.21 13.57 -11.19
C TRP A 45 8.86 12.96 -11.53
N ALA A 46 7.91 13.06 -10.60
CA ALA A 46 6.55 12.62 -10.80
C ALA A 46 5.58 13.50 -10.01
N GLU A 47 4.73 14.20 -10.73
CA GLU A 47 3.75 15.12 -10.16
C GLU A 47 2.36 14.87 -10.73
N GLN A 48 1.34 15.24 -9.96
CA GLN A 48 -0.06 15.28 -10.42
C GLN A 48 -0.73 16.55 -9.93
N ASP A 49 -1.66 17.08 -10.73
CA ASP A 49 -2.54 18.17 -10.29
C ASP A 49 -3.61 17.62 -9.34
N PRO A 50 -3.65 18.05 -8.06
CA PRO A 50 -4.69 17.62 -7.12
C PRO A 50 -6.12 17.94 -7.57
N GLN A 51 -6.31 18.95 -8.43
CA GLN A 51 -7.62 19.25 -9.00
C GLN A 51 -8.14 18.08 -9.88
N SER A 52 -7.24 17.38 -10.56
CA SER A 52 -7.62 16.21 -11.37
C SER A 52 -8.20 15.07 -10.53
N TRP A 53 -7.72 14.87 -9.29
CA TRP A 53 -8.28 13.89 -8.37
C TRP A 53 -9.71 14.27 -7.95
N TRP A 54 -9.94 15.55 -7.69
CA TRP A 54 -11.27 16.07 -7.37
C TRP A 54 -12.24 15.91 -8.53
N ASP A 55 -11.84 16.23 -9.76
CA ASP A 55 -12.68 16.10 -10.93
C ASP A 55 -13.06 14.65 -11.22
N ASN A 56 -12.12 13.72 -11.08
CA ASN A 56 -12.38 12.29 -11.19
C ASN A 56 -13.26 11.76 -10.04
N LEU A 57 -13.10 12.27 -8.82
CA LEU A 57 -13.97 11.95 -7.69
C LEU A 57 -15.43 12.35 -7.97
N LYS A 58 -15.66 13.53 -8.57
CA LYS A 58 -17.01 13.98 -8.97
C LYS A 58 -17.65 13.00 -9.95
N LEU A 59 -16.90 12.61 -11.00
CA LEU A 59 -17.39 11.67 -11.99
C LEU A 59 -17.67 10.29 -11.38
N ALA A 60 -16.81 9.81 -10.51
CA ALA A 60 -17.00 8.53 -9.83
C ALA A 60 -18.21 8.56 -8.89
N THR A 61 -18.42 9.67 -8.15
CA THR A 61 -19.57 9.85 -7.27
C THR A 61 -20.89 9.85 -8.06
N GLN A 62 -20.97 10.62 -9.12
CA GLN A 62 -22.17 10.67 -9.99
C GLN A 62 -22.48 9.29 -10.59
N ALA A 63 -21.44 8.55 -11.02
CA ALA A 63 -21.62 7.24 -11.61
C ALA A 63 -22.14 6.20 -10.60
N VAL A 64 -21.63 6.17 -9.35
CA VAL A 64 -22.13 5.22 -8.35
C VAL A 64 -23.53 5.57 -7.85
N LEU A 65 -23.87 6.85 -7.73
CA LEU A 65 -25.22 7.28 -7.38
C LEU A 65 -26.23 6.90 -8.46
N THR A 66 -25.90 7.13 -9.73
CA THR A 66 -26.73 6.76 -10.86
C THR A 66 -26.93 5.24 -10.97
N ALA A 67 -25.84 4.47 -10.81
CA ALA A 67 -25.89 3.01 -10.94
C ALA A 67 -26.65 2.33 -9.80
N SER A 68 -26.54 2.86 -8.58
CA SER A 68 -27.20 2.31 -7.40
C SER A 68 -28.64 2.78 -7.21
N GLY A 69 -29.00 3.94 -7.77
CA GLY A 69 -30.28 4.64 -7.48
C GLY A 69 -30.40 5.13 -6.02
N ALA A 70 -29.29 5.12 -5.26
CA ALA A 70 -29.28 5.56 -3.87
C ALA A 70 -29.54 7.07 -3.77
N LYS A 71 -30.35 7.45 -2.78
CA LYS A 71 -30.62 8.85 -2.48
C LYS A 71 -29.54 9.43 -1.58
N ALA A 72 -29.27 10.72 -1.69
CA ALA A 72 -28.29 11.44 -0.88
C ALA A 72 -28.46 11.19 0.64
N GLU A 73 -29.71 11.15 1.12
CA GLU A 73 -30.08 10.95 2.53
C GLU A 73 -29.72 9.55 3.06
N GLU A 74 -29.55 8.57 2.16
CA GLU A 74 -29.23 7.20 2.51
C GLU A 74 -27.73 6.98 2.76
N ILE A 75 -26.87 7.96 2.34
CA ILE A 75 -25.43 7.91 2.54
C ILE A 75 -25.11 8.50 3.92
N ARG A 76 -24.57 7.66 4.80
CA ARG A 76 -24.42 7.98 6.23
C ARG A 76 -23.02 8.43 6.62
N ALA A 77 -22.00 8.00 5.86
CA ALA A 77 -20.61 8.37 6.12
C ALA A 77 -19.76 8.20 4.86
N ILE A 78 -18.62 8.90 4.84
CA ILE A 78 -17.63 8.87 3.76
C ILE A 78 -16.27 8.45 4.32
N GLY A 79 -15.57 7.55 3.61
CA GLY A 79 -14.19 7.16 3.89
C GLY A 79 -13.28 7.38 2.69
N ILE A 80 -12.00 7.62 2.96
CA ILE A 80 -11.01 7.96 1.93
C ILE A 80 -9.77 7.09 2.11
N SER A 81 -9.47 6.30 1.08
CA SER A 81 -8.17 5.70 0.81
C SER A 81 -7.41 6.58 -0.17
N TYR A 82 -6.09 6.64 -0.08
CA TYR A 82 -5.31 7.51 -0.96
C TYR A 82 -3.89 6.99 -1.20
N GLN A 83 -3.31 7.33 -2.37
CA GLN A 83 -1.90 7.10 -2.66
C GLN A 83 -1.01 7.74 -1.59
N MET A 84 -0.09 6.94 -1.03
CA MET A 84 0.74 7.35 0.11
C MET A 84 1.82 8.38 -0.27
N HIS A 85 2.38 9.06 0.74
CA HIS A 85 3.61 9.86 0.67
C HIS A 85 3.57 11.08 -0.26
N GLY A 86 2.41 11.45 -0.80
CA GLY A 86 2.25 12.64 -1.62
C GLY A 86 2.42 13.92 -0.80
N LEU A 87 2.85 15.01 -1.45
CA LEU A 87 2.92 16.35 -0.84
C LEU A 87 1.97 17.29 -1.57
N VAL A 88 0.92 17.74 -0.90
CA VAL A 88 0.04 18.82 -1.34
C VAL A 88 0.27 20.05 -0.47
N CYS A 89 0.51 21.21 -1.09
CA CYS A 89 0.71 22.48 -0.40
C CYS A 89 -0.45 23.41 -0.72
N VAL A 90 -1.09 23.98 0.31
CA VAL A 90 -2.19 24.94 0.15
C VAL A 90 -1.92 26.26 0.85
N ASP A 91 -2.48 27.34 0.32
CA ASP A 91 -2.49 28.65 0.94
C ASP A 91 -3.62 28.83 1.97
N LYS A 92 -3.72 30.01 2.58
CA LYS A 92 -4.76 30.37 3.55
C LYS A 92 -6.19 30.32 2.98
N ASN A 93 -6.34 30.38 1.68
CA ASN A 93 -7.61 30.26 0.97
C ASN A 93 -7.86 28.82 0.51
N GLN A 94 -7.07 27.85 0.99
CA GLN A 94 -7.14 26.43 0.61
C GLN A 94 -6.90 26.18 -0.89
N GLN A 95 -6.19 27.11 -1.56
CA GLN A 95 -5.82 26.93 -2.95
C GLN A 95 -4.50 26.20 -3.07
N VAL A 96 -4.43 25.22 -3.98
CA VAL A 96 -3.21 24.47 -4.27
C VAL A 96 -2.16 25.41 -4.84
N LEU A 97 -0.94 25.38 -4.29
CA LEU A 97 0.15 26.25 -4.68
C LEU A 97 1.04 25.70 -5.81
N ARG A 98 1.03 24.37 -5.96
CA ARG A 98 1.82 23.67 -6.97
C ARG A 98 1.25 22.25 -7.21
N PRO A 99 1.60 21.58 -8.34
CA PRO A 99 1.29 20.15 -8.50
C PRO A 99 1.85 19.32 -7.34
N SER A 100 1.11 18.29 -6.91
CA SER A 100 1.56 17.40 -5.85
C SER A 100 2.76 16.56 -6.31
N ILE A 101 3.81 16.53 -5.48
CA ILE A 101 4.91 15.58 -5.65
C ILE A 101 4.39 14.23 -5.13
N ILE A 102 4.20 13.24 -6.03
CA ILE A 102 3.58 11.98 -5.69
C ILE A 102 4.59 10.90 -5.25
N TRP A 103 4.12 9.72 -4.89
CA TRP A 103 4.89 8.66 -4.24
C TRP A 103 6.11 8.16 -5.05
N CYS A 104 6.00 8.09 -6.37
CA CYS A 104 7.06 7.58 -7.27
C CYS A 104 8.11 8.64 -7.68
N ASP A 105 7.97 9.88 -7.20
CA ASP A 105 8.97 10.94 -7.41
C ASP A 105 10.22 10.67 -6.56
N SER A 106 11.41 10.87 -7.12
CA SER A 106 12.67 10.60 -6.45
C SER A 106 13.51 11.84 -6.13
N ARG A 107 13.00 13.07 -6.43
CA ARG A 107 13.77 14.31 -6.24
C ARG A 107 14.20 14.58 -4.79
N ALA A 108 13.44 14.09 -3.82
CA ALA A 108 13.69 14.30 -2.41
C ALA A 108 14.61 13.24 -1.77
N VAL A 109 14.99 12.18 -2.50
CA VAL A 109 15.89 11.12 -2.01
C VAL A 109 17.20 11.69 -1.40
N PRO A 110 17.91 12.64 -2.04
CA PRO A 110 19.14 13.20 -1.46
C PRO A 110 18.90 13.91 -0.12
N TYR A 111 17.73 14.55 0.05
CA TYR A 111 17.37 15.23 1.32
C TYR A 111 17.19 14.24 2.44
N GLY A 112 16.44 13.16 2.19
CA GLY A 112 16.25 12.08 3.17
C GLY A 112 17.54 11.36 3.51
N GLN A 113 18.39 11.07 2.54
CA GLN A 113 19.72 10.47 2.77
C GLN A 113 20.62 11.36 3.63
N LYS A 114 20.69 12.65 3.32
CA LYS A 114 21.47 13.62 4.10
C LYS A 114 20.95 13.72 5.54
N ALA A 115 19.63 13.78 5.73
CA ALA A 115 19.03 13.79 7.07
C ALA A 115 19.38 12.51 7.85
N PHE A 116 19.27 11.34 7.23
CA PHE A 116 19.57 10.05 7.83
C PHE A 116 21.02 9.94 8.31
N GLN A 117 21.95 10.44 7.51
CA GLN A 117 23.38 10.49 7.85
C GLN A 117 23.68 11.53 8.95
N THR A 118 23.10 12.74 8.85
CA THR A 118 23.41 13.85 9.76
C THR A 118 22.81 13.68 11.14
N LEU A 119 21.53 13.25 11.21
CA LEU A 119 20.84 12.99 12.47
C LEU A 119 21.29 11.66 13.12
N GLY A 120 21.83 10.76 12.30
CA GLY A 120 22.25 9.42 12.71
C GLY A 120 21.15 8.37 12.48
N GLU A 121 21.57 7.26 11.89
CA GLU A 121 20.67 6.14 11.53
C GLU A 121 19.88 5.62 12.74
N ALA A 122 20.57 5.40 13.86
CA ALA A 122 19.96 4.89 15.09
C ALA A 122 18.85 5.82 15.62
N GLN A 123 19.03 7.14 15.54
CA GLN A 123 18.01 8.10 15.94
C GLN A 123 16.81 8.05 14.99
N CYS A 124 17.03 8.14 13.68
CA CYS A 124 15.95 8.08 12.72
C CYS A 124 15.17 6.78 12.85
N LEU A 125 15.85 5.64 12.89
CA LEU A 125 15.18 4.33 12.96
C LEU A 125 14.44 4.11 14.27
N SER A 126 14.96 4.57 15.42
CA SER A 126 14.28 4.42 16.71
C SER A 126 13.08 5.35 16.91
N HIS A 127 13.06 6.51 16.26
CA HIS A 127 12.00 7.52 16.39
C HIS A 127 10.98 7.49 15.25
N LEU A 128 11.45 7.40 13.98
CA LEU A 128 10.59 7.38 12.80
C LEU A 128 10.24 5.96 12.32
N LEU A 129 10.96 4.95 12.82
CA LEU A 129 10.94 3.54 12.38
C LEU A 129 11.36 3.35 10.91
N ASN A 130 11.88 4.39 10.30
CA ASN A 130 12.32 4.46 8.91
C ASN A 130 13.50 5.42 8.76
N SER A 131 14.22 5.32 7.63
CA SER A 131 15.00 6.46 7.15
C SER A 131 14.05 7.55 6.65
N PRO A 132 14.40 8.85 6.73
CA PRO A 132 13.58 9.94 6.18
C PRO A 132 13.31 9.82 4.67
N GLY A 133 14.18 9.14 3.93
CA GLY A 133 13.97 8.67 2.55
C GLY A 133 13.34 9.67 1.60
N ASN A 134 12.42 9.18 0.79
CA ASN A 134 11.67 9.95 -0.20
C ASN A 134 10.22 10.20 0.25
N PHE A 135 10.04 10.57 1.51
CA PHE A 135 8.72 10.79 2.10
C PHE A 135 8.34 12.27 2.12
N THR A 136 7.14 12.57 2.58
CA THR A 136 6.53 13.91 2.51
C THR A 136 7.37 14.98 3.18
N ALA A 137 8.01 14.71 4.33
CA ALA A 137 8.89 15.65 5.02
C ALA A 137 10.11 16.05 4.16
N SER A 138 10.75 15.08 3.52
CA SER A 138 11.89 15.32 2.62
C SER A 138 11.47 16.06 1.34
N LYS A 139 10.26 15.79 0.82
CA LYS A 139 9.67 16.54 -0.31
C LYS A 139 9.40 18.00 0.06
N LEU A 140 8.91 18.24 1.28
CA LEU A 140 8.70 19.61 1.77
C LEU A 140 10.03 20.35 1.96
N ALA A 141 11.07 19.68 2.45
CA ALA A 141 12.42 20.25 2.53
C ALA A 141 12.96 20.61 1.15
N TRP A 142 12.71 19.78 0.13
CA TRP A 142 13.06 20.09 -1.25
C TRP A 142 12.31 21.34 -1.76
N VAL A 143 11.00 21.46 -1.51
CA VAL A 143 10.20 22.65 -1.89
C VAL A 143 10.75 23.90 -1.22
N LYS A 144 11.09 23.82 0.08
CA LYS A 144 11.67 24.94 0.81
C LYS A 144 12.94 25.50 0.17
N GLU A 145 13.83 24.61 -0.30
CA GLU A 145 15.10 25.00 -0.87
C GLU A 145 14.98 25.42 -2.35
N ASN A 146 14.16 24.73 -3.14
CA ASN A 146 14.12 24.90 -4.60
C ASN A 146 12.96 25.78 -5.09
N GLU A 147 11.92 25.98 -4.27
CA GLU A 147 10.72 26.77 -4.59
C GLU A 147 10.38 27.70 -3.40
N PRO A 148 11.30 28.57 -2.94
CA PRO A 148 11.11 29.38 -1.73
C PRO A 148 9.87 30.29 -1.80
N GLU A 149 9.54 30.83 -2.98
CA GLU A 149 8.34 31.66 -3.18
C GLU A 149 7.03 30.84 -2.99
N VAL A 150 7.04 29.54 -3.31
CA VAL A 150 5.94 28.64 -3.02
C VAL A 150 5.90 28.36 -1.53
N TYR A 151 7.06 28.02 -0.94
CA TYR A 151 7.17 27.66 0.48
C TYR A 151 6.66 28.77 1.41
N GLU A 152 7.01 30.03 1.17
CA GLU A 152 6.58 31.18 1.96
C GLU A 152 5.06 31.40 1.97
N ARG A 153 4.36 30.91 0.95
CA ARG A 153 2.90 31.00 0.83
C ARG A 153 2.18 29.81 1.43
N ILE A 154 2.87 28.75 1.84
CA ILE A 154 2.23 27.56 2.41
C ILE A 154 1.56 27.93 3.73
N TYR A 155 0.27 27.68 3.81
CA TYR A 155 -0.48 27.71 5.05
C TYR A 155 -0.48 26.34 5.71
N LYS A 156 -0.76 25.27 4.94
CA LYS A 156 -0.73 23.89 5.42
C LYS A 156 -0.20 22.93 4.36
N VAL A 157 0.47 21.88 4.84
CA VAL A 157 0.87 20.73 4.04
C VAL A 157 -0.04 19.56 4.32
N MET A 158 -0.32 18.76 3.30
CA MET A 158 -1.29 17.68 3.35
C MET A 158 -0.83 16.49 2.53
N LEU A 159 -1.32 15.32 2.92
CA LEU A 159 -1.33 14.13 2.07
C LEU A 159 -2.49 14.22 1.07
N PRO A 160 -2.50 13.41 -0.01
CA PRO A 160 -3.58 13.44 -1.00
C PRO A 160 -4.97 13.24 -0.41
N GLY A 161 -5.12 12.33 0.57
CA GLY A 161 -6.40 12.12 1.26
C GLY A 161 -6.81 13.27 2.17
N ASP A 162 -5.85 13.97 2.78
CA ASP A 162 -6.13 15.17 3.59
C ASP A 162 -6.69 16.28 2.70
N TYR A 163 -6.11 16.46 1.51
CA TYR A 163 -6.60 17.41 0.51
C TYR A 163 -8.03 17.10 0.06
N ILE A 164 -8.32 15.85 -0.24
CA ILE A 164 -9.69 15.44 -0.65
C ILE A 164 -10.69 15.67 0.48
N ALA A 165 -10.33 15.36 1.73
CA ALA A 165 -11.19 15.61 2.89
C ALA A 165 -11.42 17.11 3.10
N MET A 166 -10.39 17.94 2.97
CA MET A 166 -10.51 19.41 2.99
C MET A 166 -11.46 19.89 1.89
N ARG A 167 -11.36 19.37 0.67
CA ARG A 167 -12.27 19.74 -0.44
C ARG A 167 -13.72 19.38 -0.15
N LEU A 168 -13.95 18.24 0.52
CA LEU A 168 -15.30 17.80 0.91
C LEU A 168 -15.90 18.65 2.04
N THR A 169 -15.07 19.03 3.02
CA THR A 169 -15.55 19.52 4.33
C THR A 169 -15.16 20.95 4.65
N GLY A 170 -14.14 21.49 4.01
CA GLY A 170 -13.50 22.77 4.40
C GLY A 170 -12.58 22.65 5.62
N GLU A 171 -12.57 21.50 6.32
CA GLU A 171 -11.73 21.26 7.50
C GLU A 171 -10.34 20.75 7.10
N ILE A 172 -9.31 21.26 7.77
CA ILE A 172 -7.92 20.86 7.56
C ILE A 172 -7.47 20.03 8.75
N CYS A 173 -7.40 18.73 8.58
CA CYS A 173 -6.89 17.81 9.60
C CYS A 173 -6.18 16.63 8.96
N THR A 174 -5.40 15.91 9.77
CA THR A 174 -4.66 14.71 9.41
C THR A 174 -4.80 13.65 10.51
N THR A 175 -4.14 12.51 10.36
CA THR A 175 -4.15 11.42 11.35
C THR A 175 -2.72 11.04 11.74
N VAL A 176 -2.55 10.31 12.86
CA VAL A 176 -1.24 9.74 13.21
C VAL A 176 -0.75 8.80 12.11
N SER A 177 -1.64 8.02 11.48
CA SER A 177 -1.29 7.18 10.33
C SER A 177 -0.71 8.02 9.18
N GLY A 178 -1.36 9.12 8.83
CA GLY A 178 -0.87 10.05 7.81
C GLY A 178 0.45 10.74 8.18
N LEU A 179 0.58 11.23 9.40
CA LEU A 179 1.84 11.84 9.85
C LEU A 179 3.00 10.83 9.83
N SER A 180 2.73 9.57 10.21
CA SER A 180 3.77 8.53 10.23
C SER A 180 4.29 8.20 8.83
N GLU A 181 3.42 8.09 7.85
CA GLU A 181 3.83 7.86 6.45
C GLU A 181 4.52 9.07 5.82
N GLY A 182 4.26 10.26 6.33
CA GLY A 182 4.93 11.51 5.93
C GLY A 182 6.28 11.72 6.59
N MET A 183 6.69 10.90 7.54
CA MET A 183 7.86 11.07 8.41
C MET A 183 7.73 12.29 9.36
N PHE A 184 6.53 12.62 9.78
CA PHE A 184 6.24 13.69 10.72
C PHE A 184 5.91 13.19 12.13
N TRP A 185 5.91 11.86 12.38
CA TRP A 185 5.55 11.27 13.65
C TRP A 185 6.73 10.58 14.34
N ASP A 186 6.95 10.91 15.60
CA ASP A 186 7.92 10.28 16.48
C ASP A 186 7.21 9.21 17.32
N PHE A 187 7.47 7.95 17.01
CA PHE A 187 6.86 6.81 17.70
C PHE A 187 7.39 6.59 19.11
N LYS A 188 8.62 7.03 19.40
CA LYS A 188 9.23 6.88 20.71
C LYS A 188 8.66 7.89 21.70
N GLU A 189 8.49 9.14 21.26
CA GLU A 189 7.95 10.23 22.07
C GLU A 189 6.44 10.39 21.92
N ASN A 190 5.81 9.67 20.98
CA ASN A 190 4.37 9.72 20.64
C ASN A 190 3.86 11.14 20.37
N LYS A 191 4.60 11.86 19.53
CA LYS A 191 4.31 13.24 19.12
C LYS A 191 4.83 13.54 17.71
N VAL A 192 4.64 14.77 17.27
CA VAL A 192 5.29 15.27 16.03
C VAL A 192 6.81 15.12 16.14
N ALA A 193 7.46 14.73 15.05
CA ALA A 193 8.91 14.50 14.97
C ALA A 193 9.67 15.83 14.89
N ASP A 194 9.66 16.60 16.00
CA ASP A 194 10.29 17.93 16.09
C ASP A 194 11.74 17.90 15.64
N PHE A 195 12.51 16.86 16.01
CA PHE A 195 13.93 16.76 15.65
C PHE A 195 14.18 16.74 14.13
N LEU A 196 13.26 16.13 13.34
CA LEU A 196 13.36 16.12 11.88
C LEU A 196 12.89 17.45 11.29
N LEU A 197 11.82 18.05 11.85
CA LEU A 197 11.34 19.36 11.45
C LEU A 197 12.42 20.42 11.70
N ASP A 198 13.05 20.42 12.87
CA ASP A 198 14.13 21.33 13.25
C ASP A 198 15.33 21.18 12.29
N TYR A 199 15.69 19.94 11.96
CA TYR A 199 16.77 19.67 11.01
C TYR A 199 16.50 20.28 9.63
N TYR A 200 15.27 20.15 9.13
CA TYR A 200 14.86 20.76 7.86
C TYR A 200 14.53 22.26 8.00
N GLY A 201 14.44 22.78 9.23
CA GLY A 201 13.99 24.14 9.52
C GLY A 201 12.54 24.36 9.07
N ILE A 202 11.68 23.37 9.25
CA ILE A 202 10.26 23.40 8.93
C ILE A 202 9.47 23.75 10.20
N ASP A 203 8.59 24.74 10.11
CA ASP A 203 7.70 25.11 11.22
C ASP A 203 6.58 24.07 11.37
N ALA A 204 6.41 23.51 12.59
CA ALA A 204 5.37 22.55 12.90
C ALA A 204 3.94 23.10 12.67
N SER A 205 3.77 24.42 12.66
CA SER A 205 2.49 25.07 12.34
C SER A 205 2.00 24.81 10.91
N LEU A 206 2.87 24.35 10.01
CA LEU A 206 2.51 23.93 8.67
C LEU A 206 1.76 22.57 8.64
N LEU A 207 1.85 21.78 9.71
CA LEU A 207 1.13 20.52 9.81
C LEU A 207 -0.34 20.75 10.18
N ALA A 208 -1.21 19.88 9.70
CA ALA A 208 -2.64 19.91 10.01
C ALA A 208 -2.93 19.37 11.41
N ASP A 209 -4.10 19.73 11.96
CA ASP A 209 -4.57 19.23 13.27
C ASP A 209 -4.81 17.71 13.24
N ILE A 210 -4.41 17.03 14.31
CA ILE A 210 -4.50 15.56 14.38
C ILE A 210 -5.91 15.15 14.81
N ARG A 211 -6.50 14.21 14.08
CA ARG A 211 -7.75 13.52 14.43
C ARG A 211 -7.53 12.02 14.49
N PRO A 212 -8.28 11.26 15.31
CA PRO A 212 -8.26 9.80 15.25
C PRO A 212 -8.66 9.29 13.87
N THR A 213 -8.06 8.19 13.42
CA THR A 213 -8.33 7.60 12.09
C THR A 213 -9.82 7.24 11.92
N PHE A 214 -10.43 6.66 12.94
CA PHE A 214 -11.86 6.35 12.98
C PHE A 214 -12.61 7.38 13.84
N SER A 215 -12.90 8.53 13.27
CA SER A 215 -13.65 9.61 13.94
C SER A 215 -14.20 10.60 12.92
N GLU A 216 -15.13 11.46 13.34
CA GLU A 216 -15.58 12.57 12.51
C GLU A 216 -14.41 13.54 12.23
N GLN A 217 -14.10 13.74 10.97
CA GLN A 217 -13.01 14.55 10.46
C GLN A 217 -13.49 15.73 9.61
N GLY A 218 -14.76 16.10 9.78
CA GLY A 218 -15.46 17.15 9.09
C GLY A 218 -16.74 16.63 8.41
N LYS A 219 -17.55 17.57 7.92
CA LYS A 219 -18.84 17.28 7.27
C LYS A 219 -18.89 17.92 5.89
N VAL A 220 -19.51 17.22 4.94
CA VAL A 220 -19.72 17.72 3.58
C VAL A 220 -20.45 19.06 3.65
N THR A 221 -19.88 20.10 3.01
CA THR A 221 -20.47 21.44 2.96
C THR A 221 -21.68 21.49 2.04
N GLU A 222 -22.55 22.49 2.18
CA GLU A 222 -23.72 22.69 1.30
C GLU A 222 -23.32 22.83 -0.17
N LYS A 223 -22.25 23.59 -0.45
CA LYS A 223 -21.74 23.77 -1.81
C LYS A 223 -21.32 22.45 -2.44
N VAL A 224 -20.53 21.65 -1.72
CA VAL A 224 -20.02 20.36 -2.19
C VAL A 224 -21.15 19.33 -2.29
N ALA A 225 -22.10 19.35 -1.37
CA ALA A 225 -23.29 18.50 -1.42
C ALA A 225 -24.08 18.72 -2.72
N ALA A 226 -24.30 19.97 -3.08
CA ALA A 226 -24.98 20.32 -4.34
C ALA A 226 -24.16 19.92 -5.58
N GLU A 227 -22.83 20.04 -5.54
CA GLU A 227 -21.92 19.67 -6.64
C GLU A 227 -21.89 18.16 -6.87
N LEU A 228 -21.87 17.36 -5.80
CA LEU A 228 -21.70 15.91 -5.85
C LEU A 228 -23.02 15.12 -5.84
N GLY A 229 -24.14 15.75 -5.56
CA GLY A 229 -25.40 15.05 -5.34
C GLY A 229 -25.45 14.29 -4.00
N LEU A 230 -24.73 14.79 -2.99
CA LEU A 230 -24.69 14.26 -1.65
C LEU A 230 -25.55 15.09 -0.68
N LYS A 231 -25.75 14.61 0.53
CA LYS A 231 -26.41 15.37 1.58
C LYS A 231 -25.40 16.27 2.31
N ALA A 232 -25.72 17.56 2.48
CA ALA A 232 -24.96 18.44 3.35
C ALA A 232 -24.93 17.89 4.79
N GLY A 233 -23.79 17.98 5.45
CA GLY A 233 -23.59 17.44 6.78
C GLY A 233 -23.26 15.93 6.83
N THR A 234 -23.16 15.22 5.71
CA THR A 234 -22.64 13.85 5.70
C THR A 234 -21.20 13.85 6.22
N PRO A 235 -20.87 13.08 7.29
CA PRO A 235 -19.55 13.13 7.89
C PRO A 235 -18.51 12.34 7.08
N VAL A 236 -17.27 12.85 7.01
CA VAL A 236 -16.08 12.10 6.65
C VAL A 236 -15.52 11.51 7.94
N THR A 237 -15.42 10.17 8.03
CA THR A 237 -15.16 9.49 9.31
C THR A 237 -14.00 8.50 9.27
N TYR A 238 -13.36 8.38 8.12
CA TYR A 238 -12.19 7.51 7.94
C TYR A 238 -11.28 8.04 6.85
N ARG A 239 -9.97 7.92 7.10
CA ARG A 239 -8.94 8.24 6.11
C ARG A 239 -7.66 7.48 6.41
N ALA A 240 -7.07 6.85 5.38
CA ALA A 240 -5.77 6.18 5.47
C ALA A 240 -5.11 6.06 4.09
N GLY A 241 -3.79 5.91 4.08
CA GLY A 241 -3.04 5.54 2.89
C GLY A 241 -3.51 4.21 2.29
N ASP A 242 -3.26 4.00 1.00
CA ASP A 242 -3.78 2.85 0.24
C ASP A 242 -3.30 1.50 0.81
N GLN A 243 -2.05 1.39 1.31
CA GLN A 243 -1.54 0.13 1.82
C GLN A 243 -2.16 -0.26 3.19
N PRO A 244 -2.21 0.61 4.23
CA PRO A 244 -2.93 0.30 5.45
C PRO A 244 -4.44 0.13 5.22
N ASN A 245 -5.04 0.86 4.26
CA ASN A 245 -6.43 0.67 3.87
C ASN A 245 -6.67 -0.66 3.14
N ASN A 246 -5.75 -1.11 2.28
CA ASN A 246 -5.84 -2.44 1.66
C ASN A 246 -5.80 -3.54 2.71
N ALA A 247 -4.95 -3.41 3.73
CA ALA A 247 -4.94 -4.33 4.86
C ALA A 247 -6.29 -4.32 5.62
N LEU A 248 -6.85 -3.13 5.88
CA LEU A 248 -8.19 -3.01 6.44
C LEU A 248 -9.23 -3.70 5.54
N SER A 249 -9.21 -3.48 4.22
CA SER A 249 -10.18 -4.06 3.30
C SER A 249 -10.19 -5.60 3.33
N LEU A 250 -9.03 -6.19 3.64
CA LEU A 250 -8.83 -7.64 3.82
C LEU A 250 -9.05 -8.10 5.27
N ASN A 251 -9.60 -7.25 6.14
CA ASN A 251 -9.81 -7.53 7.56
C ASN A 251 -8.51 -7.91 8.31
N VAL A 252 -7.43 -7.22 8.02
CA VAL A 252 -6.12 -7.38 8.68
C VAL A 252 -5.96 -6.26 9.70
N PHE A 253 -6.05 -6.59 10.99
CA PHE A 253 -6.03 -5.65 12.12
C PHE A 253 -5.10 -6.09 13.25
N ASN A 254 -4.81 -7.38 13.35
CA ASN A 254 -4.13 -7.95 14.51
C ASN A 254 -2.68 -8.28 14.21
N PRO A 255 -1.80 -8.23 15.23
CA PRO A 255 -0.42 -8.64 15.09
C PRO A 255 -0.29 -10.06 14.55
N GLY A 256 0.62 -10.25 13.58
CA GLY A 256 0.86 -11.53 12.91
C GLY A 256 -0.02 -11.79 11.68
N GLU A 257 -1.03 -10.95 11.43
CA GLU A 257 -1.79 -11.00 10.18
C GLU A 257 -1.06 -10.22 9.08
N ILE A 258 -1.12 -10.73 7.86
CA ILE A 258 -0.54 -10.12 6.66
C ILE A 258 -1.62 -9.89 5.62
N ALA A 259 -1.62 -8.71 5.01
CA ALA A 259 -2.26 -8.42 3.74
C ALA A 259 -1.23 -8.53 2.61
N SER A 260 -1.58 -9.20 1.51
CA SER A 260 -0.67 -9.34 0.38
C SER A 260 -1.36 -9.07 -0.95
N THR A 261 -0.62 -8.42 -1.84
CA THR A 261 -0.99 -8.30 -3.25
C THR A 261 0.16 -8.77 -4.13
N ALA A 262 -0.16 -9.30 -5.30
CA ALA A 262 0.84 -9.81 -6.25
C ALA A 262 0.43 -9.43 -7.68
N GLY A 263 0.37 -8.12 -7.93
CA GLY A 263 0.15 -7.52 -9.25
C GLY A 263 1.44 -7.41 -10.06
N THR A 264 1.63 -6.36 -10.84
CA THR A 264 2.88 -6.07 -11.57
C THR A 264 4.06 -6.08 -10.60
N SER A 265 3.95 -5.36 -9.48
CA SER A 265 4.77 -5.52 -8.27
C SER A 265 3.96 -6.22 -7.18
N GLY A 266 4.67 -6.76 -6.18
CA GLY A 266 4.08 -7.39 -5.02
C GLY A 266 4.15 -6.51 -3.78
N VAL A 267 3.23 -6.72 -2.85
CA VAL A 267 3.23 -6.09 -1.55
C VAL A 267 2.99 -7.15 -0.47
N VAL A 268 3.80 -7.05 0.58
CA VAL A 268 3.56 -7.73 1.85
C VAL A 268 3.40 -6.64 2.91
N TYR A 269 2.25 -6.61 3.56
CA TYR A 269 1.93 -5.65 4.61
C TYR A 269 1.52 -6.41 5.87
N GLY A 270 2.38 -6.43 6.88
CA GLY A 270 2.12 -7.15 8.12
C GLY A 270 1.83 -6.21 9.28
N VAL A 271 0.93 -6.62 10.19
CA VAL A 271 0.65 -5.86 11.41
C VAL A 271 1.55 -6.32 12.55
N ASN A 272 2.28 -5.37 13.17
CA ASN A 272 3.09 -5.59 14.36
C ASN A 272 2.45 -4.93 15.59
N GLY A 273 2.50 -5.60 16.74
CA GLY A 273 1.94 -5.13 18.01
C GLY A 273 2.91 -4.37 18.90
N SER A 274 4.15 -4.19 18.47
CA SER A 274 5.21 -3.51 19.24
C SER A 274 5.93 -2.48 18.38
N VAL A 275 6.45 -1.43 19.03
CA VAL A 275 7.32 -0.45 18.35
C VAL A 275 8.64 -1.14 18.04
N ASN A 276 8.84 -1.44 16.76
CA ASN A 276 10.03 -2.11 16.26
C ASN A 276 10.31 -1.69 14.81
N TYR A 277 11.55 -1.84 14.37
CA TYR A 277 12.03 -1.48 13.05
C TYR A 277 13.10 -2.48 12.57
N ASP A 278 13.32 -2.55 11.26
CA ASP A 278 14.43 -3.29 10.69
C ASP A 278 15.72 -2.45 10.78
N PRO A 279 16.76 -2.91 11.49
CA PRO A 279 18.02 -2.16 11.64
C PRO A 279 18.72 -1.85 10.29
N GLN A 280 18.43 -2.63 9.26
CA GLN A 280 18.98 -2.43 7.91
C GLN A 280 18.04 -1.61 7.00
N SER A 281 16.91 -1.13 7.53
CA SER A 281 15.93 -0.32 6.78
C SER A 281 15.43 -0.96 5.48
N ARG A 282 15.28 -2.29 5.46
CA ARG A 282 14.84 -3.09 4.31
C ARG A 282 13.32 -3.10 4.11
N VAL A 283 12.58 -2.70 5.12
CA VAL A 283 11.11 -2.54 5.11
C VAL A 283 10.74 -1.17 5.65
N ASN A 284 9.52 -0.73 5.40
CA ASN A 284 8.98 0.50 5.99
C ASN A 284 8.00 0.16 7.12
N THR A 285 7.97 0.96 8.16
CA THR A 285 7.05 0.79 9.29
C THR A 285 6.27 2.08 9.52
N PHE A 286 4.93 1.99 9.52
CA PHE A 286 4.02 3.12 9.70
C PHE A 286 2.95 2.80 10.74
N ALA A 287 2.25 3.79 11.26
CA ALA A 287 1.07 3.55 12.09
C ALA A 287 -0.03 2.90 11.23
N HIS A 288 -0.52 1.74 11.66
CA HIS A 288 -1.66 1.08 11.03
C HIS A 288 -2.96 1.82 11.36
N VAL A 289 -4.03 1.55 10.61
CA VAL A 289 -5.32 2.26 10.73
C VAL A 289 -5.92 2.26 12.15
N ASN A 290 -5.70 1.20 12.91
CA ASN A 290 -6.19 1.04 14.29
C ASN A 290 -5.09 1.28 15.35
N HIS A 291 -4.00 1.96 14.99
CA HIS A 291 -3.00 2.41 15.95
C HIS A 291 -3.56 3.52 16.84
N THR A 292 -3.32 3.39 18.14
CA THR A 292 -3.66 4.43 19.13
C THR A 292 -2.52 4.55 20.16
N ALA A 293 -2.52 5.62 20.93
CA ALA A 293 -1.54 5.80 22.00
C ALA A 293 -1.57 4.67 23.06
N SER A 294 -2.74 4.04 23.27
CA SER A 294 -2.91 2.92 24.21
C SER A 294 -2.74 1.54 23.59
N GLN A 295 -2.77 1.44 22.27
CA GLN A 295 -2.69 0.16 21.55
C GLN A 295 -1.81 0.29 20.32
N THR A 296 -0.58 -0.17 20.44
CA THR A 296 0.36 -0.18 19.30
C THR A 296 -0.11 -1.13 18.20
N ARG A 297 -0.27 -0.60 17.01
CA ARG A 297 -0.53 -1.33 15.77
C ARG A 297 0.27 -0.66 14.66
N LEU A 298 1.32 -1.33 14.22
CA LEU A 298 2.22 -0.83 13.18
C LEU A 298 2.10 -1.69 11.93
N GLY A 299 1.99 -1.04 10.78
CA GLY A 299 2.03 -1.69 9.49
C GLY A 299 3.47 -1.76 8.98
N VAL A 300 3.99 -2.96 8.81
CA VAL A 300 5.30 -3.22 8.22
C VAL A 300 5.10 -3.51 6.74
N LEU A 301 5.56 -2.60 5.90
CA LEU A 301 5.34 -2.60 4.46
C LEU A 301 6.60 -3.00 3.70
N LEU A 302 6.46 -3.97 2.82
CA LEU A 302 7.47 -4.35 1.83
C LEU A 302 6.85 -4.36 0.43
N CYS A 303 7.47 -3.62 -0.49
CA CYS A 303 7.20 -3.71 -1.93
C CYS A 303 8.26 -4.58 -2.59
N ILE A 304 7.85 -5.41 -3.56
CA ILE A 304 8.69 -6.33 -4.34
C ILE A 304 8.45 -6.05 -5.81
N ASN A 305 9.43 -5.43 -6.48
CA ASN A 305 9.28 -5.04 -7.90
C ASN A 305 9.24 -6.24 -8.83
N GLY A 306 10.00 -7.29 -8.50
CA GLY A 306 10.11 -8.51 -9.30
C GLY A 306 8.97 -9.51 -9.05
N THR A 307 7.72 -9.15 -9.33
CA THR A 307 6.56 -10.04 -9.08
C THR A 307 5.85 -10.41 -10.39
N GLY A 308 4.65 -9.94 -10.61
CA GLY A 308 3.85 -10.28 -11.79
C GLY A 308 4.47 -9.80 -13.10
N ILE A 309 5.38 -8.81 -13.06
CA ILE A 309 6.15 -8.41 -14.24
C ILE A 309 7.01 -9.55 -14.78
N LEU A 310 7.65 -10.35 -13.90
CA LEU A 310 8.37 -11.55 -14.32
C LEU A 310 7.42 -12.58 -14.90
N ASN A 311 6.29 -12.84 -14.25
CA ASN A 311 5.28 -13.77 -14.76
C ASN A 311 4.74 -13.36 -16.14
N SER A 312 4.49 -12.07 -16.33
CA SER A 312 4.07 -11.49 -17.61
C SER A 312 5.17 -11.59 -18.68
N TRP A 313 6.43 -11.40 -18.30
CA TRP A 313 7.56 -11.60 -19.21
C TRP A 313 7.69 -13.06 -19.65
N MET A 314 7.59 -14.02 -18.72
CA MET A 314 7.58 -15.46 -19.02
C MET A 314 6.43 -15.82 -19.96
N LYS A 315 5.22 -15.25 -19.70
CA LYS A 315 4.05 -15.45 -20.59
C LYS A 315 4.33 -15.02 -22.02
N ARG A 316 4.90 -13.84 -22.23
CA ARG A 316 5.19 -13.32 -23.57
C ARG A 316 6.31 -14.04 -24.28
N THR A 317 7.31 -14.52 -23.51
CA THR A 317 8.57 -15.05 -24.07
C THR A 317 8.52 -16.56 -24.25
N LEU A 318 7.99 -17.30 -23.28
CA LEU A 318 8.04 -18.77 -23.26
C LEU A 318 6.68 -19.44 -23.42
N ALA A 319 5.59 -18.71 -23.22
CA ALA A 319 4.23 -19.27 -23.18
C ALA A 319 3.22 -18.38 -23.92
N SER A 320 3.65 -17.72 -25.02
CA SER A 320 2.78 -16.84 -25.82
C SER A 320 1.58 -17.58 -26.42
N ASP A 321 1.71 -18.87 -26.64
CA ASP A 321 0.71 -19.81 -27.15
C ASP A 321 -0.33 -20.25 -26.11
N LEU A 322 -0.14 -19.97 -24.81
CA LEU A 322 -1.00 -20.40 -23.71
C LEU A 322 -1.78 -19.24 -23.10
N SER A 323 -2.92 -19.49 -22.51
CA SER A 323 -3.52 -18.58 -21.51
C SER A 323 -2.72 -18.61 -20.20
N TYR A 324 -2.98 -17.69 -19.26
CA TYR A 324 -2.36 -17.76 -17.93
C TYR A 324 -2.76 -19.01 -17.16
N ALA A 325 -4.00 -19.50 -17.31
CA ALA A 325 -4.47 -20.74 -16.68
C ALA A 325 -3.67 -21.95 -17.20
N GLU A 326 -3.57 -22.11 -18.51
CA GLU A 326 -2.78 -23.18 -19.14
C GLU A 326 -1.29 -23.08 -18.80
N MET A 327 -0.74 -21.86 -18.73
CA MET A 327 0.64 -21.66 -18.30
C MET A 327 0.86 -22.16 -16.87
N ASN A 328 -0.09 -21.94 -15.97
CA ASN A 328 -0.04 -22.46 -14.59
C ASN A 328 -0.11 -24.00 -14.56
N GLU A 329 -0.95 -24.61 -15.39
CA GLU A 329 -1.04 -26.08 -15.53
C GLU A 329 0.26 -26.67 -16.04
N VAL A 330 0.90 -26.05 -17.05
CA VAL A 330 2.20 -26.48 -17.56
C VAL A 330 3.28 -26.34 -16.47
N ALA A 331 3.30 -25.23 -15.73
CA ALA A 331 4.25 -25.04 -14.63
C ALA A 331 4.10 -26.09 -13.53
N ALA A 332 2.85 -26.52 -13.22
CA ALA A 332 2.55 -27.52 -12.21
C ALA A 332 3.03 -28.94 -12.56
N GLN A 333 3.36 -29.21 -13.82
CA GLN A 333 3.94 -30.52 -14.24
C GLN A 333 5.38 -30.72 -13.74
N ALA A 334 6.13 -29.65 -13.49
CA ALA A 334 7.46 -29.76 -12.92
C ALA A 334 7.37 -30.01 -11.40
N PRO A 335 8.35 -30.71 -10.79
CA PRO A 335 8.36 -30.94 -9.34
C PRO A 335 8.65 -29.65 -8.56
N ILE A 336 8.35 -29.67 -7.26
CA ILE A 336 8.74 -28.58 -6.32
C ILE A 336 10.24 -28.35 -6.41
N GLY A 337 10.65 -27.08 -6.46
CA GLY A 337 12.03 -26.67 -6.67
C GLY A 337 12.51 -26.78 -8.12
N ALA A 338 11.56 -26.98 -9.08
CA ALA A 338 11.81 -26.99 -10.52
C ALA A 338 13.05 -27.83 -10.94
N ALA A 339 13.24 -28.99 -10.28
CA ALA A 339 14.39 -29.89 -10.44
C ALA A 339 15.75 -29.20 -10.29
N GLY A 340 15.86 -28.15 -9.47
CA GLY A 340 17.09 -27.43 -9.15
C GLY A 340 17.29 -26.10 -9.88
N ILE A 341 16.35 -25.67 -10.74
CA ILE A 341 16.39 -24.32 -11.31
C ILE A 341 15.99 -23.31 -10.22
N SER A 342 16.77 -22.25 -10.10
CA SER A 342 16.44 -21.05 -9.27
C SER A 342 16.38 -19.81 -10.15
N ILE A 343 15.31 -19.01 -10.00
CA ILE A 343 15.16 -17.72 -10.67
C ILE A 343 15.09 -16.62 -9.62
N LEU A 344 16.01 -15.65 -9.70
CA LEU A 344 15.95 -14.41 -8.94
C LEU A 344 15.09 -13.39 -9.72
N PRO A 345 13.97 -12.88 -9.16
CA PRO A 345 12.98 -12.14 -9.95
C PRO A 345 13.29 -10.64 -10.10
N PHE A 346 14.46 -10.15 -9.74
CA PHE A 346 14.79 -8.75 -9.50
C PHE A 346 15.16 -7.95 -10.75
N GLY A 347 14.57 -8.29 -11.88
CA GLY A 347 14.85 -7.64 -13.18
C GLY A 347 14.13 -6.30 -13.42
N ASN A 348 13.53 -5.69 -12.39
CA ASN A 348 12.75 -4.44 -12.52
C ASN A 348 13.29 -3.32 -11.61
N GLY A 349 14.61 -3.21 -11.50
CA GLY A 349 15.29 -2.17 -10.71
C GLY A 349 15.66 -2.62 -9.29
N ALA A 350 16.01 -1.64 -8.48
CA ALA A 350 16.47 -1.85 -7.11
C ALA A 350 15.36 -2.38 -6.19
N GLU A 351 15.73 -3.27 -5.28
CA GLU A 351 14.84 -3.83 -4.28
C GLU A 351 15.20 -3.33 -2.88
N ARG A 352 14.21 -2.76 -2.17
CA ARG A 352 14.43 -2.25 -0.81
C ARG A 352 14.87 -3.35 0.15
N MET A 353 14.30 -4.55 0.06
CA MET A 353 14.68 -5.68 0.89
C MET A 353 16.13 -6.15 0.67
N LEU A 354 16.75 -5.73 -0.44
CA LEU A 354 18.17 -5.92 -0.76
C LEU A 354 18.96 -4.62 -0.55
N GLN A 355 18.54 -3.75 0.36
CA GLN A 355 19.20 -2.46 0.67
C GLN A 355 19.34 -1.55 -0.56
N ASN A 356 18.33 -1.55 -1.44
CA ASN A 356 18.29 -0.83 -2.71
C ASN A 356 19.37 -1.23 -3.73
N GLN A 357 19.86 -2.48 -3.64
CA GLN A 357 20.77 -3.01 -4.65
C GLN A 357 20.00 -3.46 -5.91
N GLU A 358 20.58 -3.25 -7.07
CA GLU A 358 20.11 -3.74 -8.35
C GLU A 358 20.86 -5.05 -8.68
N THR A 359 20.29 -6.19 -8.35
CA THR A 359 20.89 -7.50 -8.60
C THR A 359 20.52 -8.08 -9.97
N GLY A 360 19.47 -7.53 -10.59
CA GLY A 360 18.94 -8.06 -11.84
C GLY A 360 18.19 -9.39 -11.70
N CYS A 361 17.64 -9.86 -12.81
CA CYS A 361 17.05 -11.18 -12.90
C CYS A 361 18.13 -12.19 -13.32
N SER A 362 18.20 -13.35 -12.66
CA SER A 362 19.10 -14.43 -13.05
C SER A 362 18.37 -15.78 -13.07
N VAL A 363 18.79 -16.66 -13.96
CA VAL A 363 18.34 -18.05 -14.06
C VAL A 363 19.55 -18.95 -13.83
N GLN A 364 19.50 -19.76 -12.79
CA GLN A 364 20.62 -20.61 -12.37
C GLN A 364 20.20 -22.08 -12.30
N GLY A 365 21.16 -23.00 -12.48
CA GLY A 365 20.93 -24.42 -12.34
C GLY A 365 20.31 -25.12 -13.56
N VAL A 366 20.24 -24.46 -14.72
CA VAL A 366 19.67 -25.07 -15.95
C VAL A 366 20.58 -26.20 -16.47
N ASN A 367 19.96 -27.36 -16.72
CA ASN A 367 20.56 -28.49 -17.41
C ASN A 367 19.75 -28.79 -18.68
N PHE A 368 20.38 -28.69 -19.85
CA PHE A 368 19.68 -28.80 -21.14
C PHE A 368 19.11 -30.18 -21.45
N ASN A 369 19.58 -31.24 -20.78
CA ASN A 369 19.08 -32.60 -20.95
C ASN A 369 17.90 -32.93 -20.01
N LEU A 370 17.69 -32.13 -18.95
CA LEU A 370 16.70 -32.38 -17.90
C LEU A 370 15.54 -31.43 -17.98
N HIS A 371 15.81 -30.12 -18.19
CA HIS A 371 14.84 -29.08 -18.02
C HIS A 371 14.13 -28.71 -19.33
N ASN A 372 12.88 -28.38 -19.21
CA ASN A 372 12.02 -27.91 -20.30
C ASN A 372 11.20 -26.68 -19.85
N ARG A 373 10.25 -26.26 -20.69
CA ARG A 373 9.39 -25.10 -20.45
C ARG A 373 8.68 -25.15 -19.09
N SER A 374 8.18 -26.32 -18.66
CA SER A 374 7.44 -26.43 -17.39
C SER A 374 8.33 -26.09 -16.18
N HIS A 375 9.59 -26.52 -16.20
CA HIS A 375 10.55 -26.22 -15.13
C HIS A 375 10.86 -24.72 -15.03
N LEU A 376 11.05 -24.03 -16.17
CA LEU A 376 11.29 -22.58 -16.20
C LEU A 376 10.08 -21.78 -15.71
N LEU A 377 8.87 -22.15 -16.12
CA LEU A 377 7.64 -21.49 -15.69
C LEU A 377 7.39 -21.70 -14.20
N ARG A 378 7.65 -22.90 -13.67
CA ARG A 378 7.58 -23.17 -12.24
C ARG A 378 8.64 -22.40 -11.47
N ALA A 379 9.89 -22.45 -11.88
CA ALA A 379 10.98 -21.73 -11.22
C ALA A 379 10.73 -20.22 -11.14
N ALA A 380 10.08 -19.64 -12.16
CA ALA A 380 9.71 -18.23 -12.14
C ALA A 380 8.66 -17.94 -11.07
N GLN A 381 7.59 -18.73 -10.94
CA GLN A 381 6.58 -18.54 -9.90
C GLN A 381 7.15 -18.82 -8.51
N GLU A 382 7.96 -19.87 -8.35
CA GLU A 382 8.65 -20.15 -7.08
C GLU A 382 9.63 -19.02 -6.71
N GLY A 383 10.39 -18.48 -7.64
CA GLY A 383 11.31 -17.36 -7.41
C GLY A 383 10.57 -16.10 -6.92
N ILE A 384 9.40 -15.80 -7.50
CA ILE A 384 8.54 -14.72 -7.02
C ILE A 384 8.10 -15.02 -5.57
N VAL A 385 7.58 -16.21 -5.29
CA VAL A 385 7.13 -16.59 -3.94
C VAL A 385 8.28 -16.58 -2.93
N PHE A 386 9.48 -17.03 -3.32
CA PHE A 386 10.64 -17.00 -2.44
C PHE A 386 11.09 -15.58 -2.10
N SER A 387 10.88 -14.61 -2.99
CA SER A 387 11.10 -13.21 -2.66
C SER A 387 10.09 -12.69 -1.62
N PHE A 388 8.82 -13.11 -1.68
CA PHE A 388 7.83 -12.83 -0.63
C PHE A 388 8.25 -13.48 0.70
N ARG A 389 8.67 -14.75 0.67
CA ARG A 389 9.16 -15.44 1.87
C ARG A 389 10.37 -14.73 2.48
N TYR A 390 11.31 -14.26 1.67
CA TYR A 390 12.48 -13.53 2.13
C TYR A 390 12.07 -12.24 2.86
N GLY A 391 11.10 -11.50 2.32
CA GLY A 391 10.51 -10.33 2.99
C GLY A 391 9.79 -10.68 4.29
N ILE A 392 9.05 -11.79 4.31
CA ILE A 392 8.38 -12.30 5.53
C ILE A 392 9.43 -12.72 6.58
N ASP A 393 10.57 -13.27 6.18
CA ASP A 393 11.65 -13.61 7.13
C ASP A 393 12.25 -12.35 7.79
N ILE A 394 12.36 -11.23 7.05
CA ILE A 394 12.73 -9.93 7.64
C ILE A 394 11.70 -9.53 8.71
N MET A 395 10.40 -9.63 8.42
CA MET A 395 9.33 -9.31 9.37
C MET A 395 9.33 -10.24 10.59
N LYS A 396 9.61 -11.54 10.39
CA LYS A 396 9.81 -12.50 11.49
C LYS A 396 11.00 -12.09 12.37
N GLY A 397 12.09 -11.60 11.78
CA GLY A 397 13.24 -11.04 12.50
C GLY A 397 12.89 -9.80 13.34
N MET A 398 11.82 -9.09 13.00
CA MET A 398 11.25 -8.00 13.79
C MET A 398 10.26 -8.47 14.87
N GLY A 399 10.15 -9.78 15.10
CA GLY A 399 9.28 -10.36 16.14
C GLY A 399 7.84 -10.64 15.70
N MET A 400 7.54 -10.63 14.40
CA MET A 400 6.21 -10.96 13.90
C MET A 400 6.02 -12.48 13.79
N ASP A 401 4.96 -13.01 14.41
CA ASP A 401 4.55 -14.41 14.28
C ASP A 401 3.50 -14.53 13.16
N VAL A 402 3.98 -14.74 11.94
CA VAL A 402 3.14 -14.78 10.74
C VAL A 402 2.41 -16.11 10.64
N ARG A 403 1.08 -16.08 10.77
CA ARG A 403 0.21 -17.27 10.73
C ARG A 403 -0.79 -17.24 9.57
N LYS A 404 -1.19 -16.05 9.14
CA LYS A 404 -2.21 -15.87 8.11
C LYS A 404 -1.79 -14.82 7.10
N ILE A 405 -2.07 -15.10 5.83
CA ILE A 405 -1.91 -14.17 4.71
C ILE A 405 -3.28 -13.99 4.07
N HIS A 406 -3.78 -12.78 4.10
CA HIS A 406 -5.02 -12.38 3.46
C HIS A 406 -4.70 -11.71 2.13
N ALA A 407 -5.42 -12.08 1.07
CA ALA A 407 -5.21 -11.51 -0.26
C ALA A 407 -6.53 -11.38 -1.03
N GLY A 408 -6.55 -10.47 -1.99
CA GLY A 408 -7.63 -10.41 -2.99
C GLY A 408 -7.51 -11.58 -3.98
N HIS A 409 -8.64 -12.13 -4.43
CA HIS A 409 -8.66 -13.15 -5.47
C HIS A 409 -8.40 -12.52 -6.85
N ALA A 410 -7.16 -12.10 -7.08
CA ALA A 410 -6.72 -11.39 -8.30
C ALA A 410 -5.25 -11.65 -8.61
N ASN A 411 -4.84 -11.35 -9.83
CA ASN A 411 -3.43 -11.39 -10.29
C ASN A 411 -2.77 -12.76 -10.03
N MET A 412 -1.56 -12.78 -9.43
CA MET A 412 -0.83 -14.03 -9.14
C MET A 412 -1.60 -14.96 -8.18
N PHE A 413 -2.46 -14.40 -7.30
CA PHE A 413 -3.30 -15.23 -6.43
C PHE A 413 -4.40 -16.00 -7.19
N LEU A 414 -4.57 -15.81 -8.49
CA LEU A 414 -5.38 -16.68 -9.34
C LEU A 414 -4.66 -18.01 -9.65
N SER A 415 -3.33 -18.07 -9.56
CA SER A 415 -2.56 -19.29 -9.77
C SER A 415 -2.63 -20.22 -8.56
N PRO A 416 -3.17 -21.45 -8.68
CA PRO A 416 -3.10 -22.45 -7.60
C PRO A 416 -1.66 -22.75 -7.20
N LEU A 417 -0.74 -22.85 -8.18
CA LEU A 417 0.68 -23.10 -7.94
C LEU A 417 1.31 -22.01 -7.06
N PHE A 418 1.03 -20.72 -7.35
CA PHE A 418 1.53 -19.61 -6.56
C PHE A 418 1.03 -19.68 -5.11
N ARG A 419 -0.26 -19.93 -4.91
CA ARG A 419 -0.88 -20.03 -3.57
C ARG A 419 -0.33 -21.21 -2.77
N ASP A 420 -0.27 -22.40 -3.38
CA ASP A 420 0.23 -23.61 -2.72
C ASP A 420 1.72 -23.46 -2.35
N THR A 421 2.53 -22.85 -3.24
CA THR A 421 3.94 -22.57 -2.96
C THR A 421 4.09 -21.57 -1.81
N LEU A 422 3.30 -20.47 -1.81
CA LEU A 422 3.36 -19.46 -0.76
C LEU A 422 2.95 -20.03 0.60
N ALA A 423 1.85 -20.80 0.66
CA ALA A 423 1.43 -21.50 1.88
C ALA A 423 2.51 -22.48 2.35
N GLY A 424 3.03 -23.33 1.45
CA GLY A 424 4.02 -24.35 1.78
C GLY A 424 5.34 -23.78 2.29
N VAL A 425 5.86 -22.71 1.65
CA VAL A 425 7.16 -22.13 2.04
C VAL A 425 7.05 -21.23 3.29
N THR A 426 5.91 -20.61 3.55
CA THR A 426 5.74 -19.72 4.71
C THR A 426 5.23 -20.44 5.94
N GLY A 427 4.54 -21.57 5.76
CA GLY A 427 3.78 -22.26 6.81
C GLY A 427 2.50 -21.52 7.23
N ALA A 428 2.10 -20.49 6.46
CA ALA A 428 0.93 -19.69 6.76
C ALA A 428 -0.29 -20.13 5.97
N THR A 429 -1.47 -20.06 6.57
CA THR A 429 -2.76 -20.21 5.88
C THR A 429 -3.01 -18.98 5.01
N ILE A 430 -3.40 -19.19 3.73
CA ILE A 430 -3.78 -18.11 2.83
C ILE A 430 -5.30 -18.05 2.73
N GLU A 431 -5.88 -16.88 2.96
CA GLU A 431 -7.30 -16.62 2.82
C GLU A 431 -7.54 -15.63 1.69
N LEU A 432 -8.40 -15.98 0.72
CA LEU A 432 -8.72 -15.13 -0.43
C LEU A 432 -10.09 -14.50 -0.28
N TYR A 433 -10.17 -13.20 -0.62
CA TYR A 433 -11.36 -12.39 -0.45
C TYR A 433 -11.72 -11.61 -1.72
N ASP A 434 -13.02 -11.25 -1.84
CA ASP A 434 -13.53 -10.35 -2.88
C ASP A 434 -13.76 -8.96 -2.29
N THR A 435 -12.74 -8.12 -2.39
CA THR A 435 -12.76 -6.74 -1.87
C THR A 435 -11.74 -5.87 -2.59
N ASP A 436 -11.85 -4.55 -2.40
CA ASP A 436 -10.90 -3.56 -2.92
C ASP A 436 -10.76 -2.35 -1.97
N GLY A 437 -9.85 -1.42 -2.32
CA GLY A 437 -9.52 -0.26 -1.50
C GLY A 437 -10.71 0.66 -1.22
N SER A 438 -11.58 0.91 -2.21
CA SER A 438 -12.73 1.79 -2.03
C SER A 438 -13.83 1.16 -1.17
N VAL A 439 -14.04 -0.17 -1.28
CA VAL A 439 -14.92 -0.92 -0.38
C VAL A 439 -14.38 -0.92 1.04
N GLY A 440 -13.06 -1.09 1.21
CA GLY A 440 -12.39 -0.97 2.50
C GLY A 440 -12.59 0.40 3.14
N ALA A 441 -12.38 1.47 2.37
CA ALA A 441 -12.60 2.85 2.83
C ALA A 441 -14.06 3.10 3.25
N ALA A 442 -15.05 2.56 2.52
CA ALA A 442 -16.46 2.64 2.89
C ALA A 442 -16.73 1.93 4.24
N LYS A 443 -16.20 0.71 4.43
CA LYS A 443 -16.33 -0.01 5.70
C LYS A 443 -15.63 0.71 6.86
N GLY A 444 -14.43 1.28 6.61
CA GLY A 444 -13.73 2.15 7.54
C GLY A 444 -14.57 3.36 7.95
N ALA A 445 -15.28 3.98 7.00
CA ALA A 445 -16.21 5.07 7.30
C ALA A 445 -17.34 4.62 8.21
N GLY A 446 -17.91 3.45 7.97
CA GLY A 446 -18.95 2.87 8.82
C GLY A 446 -18.47 2.63 10.25
N MET A 447 -17.23 2.19 10.43
CA MET A 447 -16.60 2.06 11.76
C MET A 447 -16.40 3.42 12.43
N GLY A 448 -15.84 4.40 11.70
CA GLY A 448 -15.60 5.74 12.23
C GLY A 448 -16.87 6.53 12.57
N ALA A 449 -17.99 6.21 11.91
CA ALA A 449 -19.32 6.78 12.19
C ALA A 449 -20.09 6.02 13.28
N GLY A 450 -19.54 4.93 13.85
CA GLY A 450 -20.22 4.09 14.83
C GLY A 450 -21.42 3.32 14.26
N ILE A 451 -21.49 3.15 12.95
CA ILE A 451 -22.48 2.32 12.26
C ILE A 451 -22.15 0.83 12.51
N TYR A 452 -20.85 0.49 12.46
CA TYR A 452 -20.32 -0.79 12.90
C TYR A 452 -19.59 -0.58 14.24
N ARG A 453 -19.84 -1.45 15.21
CA ARG A 453 -19.21 -1.38 16.54
C ARG A 453 -17.72 -1.63 16.51
N ASP A 454 -17.29 -2.54 15.64
CA ASP A 454 -15.91 -2.99 15.50
C ASP A 454 -15.65 -3.59 14.11
N ASN A 455 -14.43 -4.02 13.88
CA ASN A 455 -14.05 -4.66 12.62
C ASN A 455 -14.73 -6.04 12.43
N VAL A 456 -15.09 -6.75 13.49
CA VAL A 456 -15.78 -8.04 13.37
C VAL A 456 -17.15 -7.83 12.71
N GLU A 457 -17.90 -6.83 13.16
CA GLU A 457 -19.20 -6.48 12.58
C GLU A 457 -19.05 -5.92 11.15
N ALA A 458 -18.09 -5.00 10.93
CA ALA A 458 -17.85 -4.39 9.61
C ALA A 458 -17.49 -5.42 8.53
N PHE A 459 -16.80 -6.50 8.90
CA PHE A 459 -16.30 -7.51 7.96
C PHE A 459 -17.03 -8.88 8.10
N ALA A 460 -18.12 -8.95 8.89
CA ALA A 460 -18.91 -10.18 9.05
C ALA A 460 -19.47 -10.74 7.72
N THR A 461 -19.66 -9.86 6.73
CA THR A 461 -20.17 -10.21 5.40
C THR A 461 -19.08 -10.27 4.32
N LEU A 462 -17.81 -10.19 4.71
CA LEU A 462 -16.70 -10.34 3.75
C LEU A 462 -16.60 -11.79 3.29
N ASP A 463 -16.89 -12.01 2.01
CA ASP A 463 -16.91 -13.35 1.43
C ASP A 463 -15.49 -13.91 1.31
N LYS A 464 -15.22 -14.98 2.06
CA LYS A 464 -13.99 -15.76 1.94
C LYS A 464 -14.15 -16.75 0.78
N LEU A 465 -13.43 -16.50 -0.32
CA LEU A 465 -13.55 -17.26 -1.57
C LEU A 465 -12.77 -18.59 -1.53
N ALA A 466 -11.63 -18.60 -0.84
CA ALA A 466 -10.81 -19.80 -0.71
C ALA A 466 -9.94 -19.73 0.55
N VAL A 467 -9.60 -20.92 1.08
CA VAL A 467 -8.61 -21.12 2.14
C VAL A 467 -7.59 -22.12 1.63
N ILE A 468 -6.31 -21.78 1.68
CA ILE A 468 -5.22 -22.65 1.26
C ILE A 468 -4.33 -22.90 2.48
N GLU A 469 -4.32 -24.16 2.94
CA GLU A 469 -3.50 -24.61 4.05
C GLU A 469 -2.14 -25.12 3.58
N PRO A 470 -1.06 -24.92 4.34
CA PRO A 470 0.23 -25.54 4.05
C PRO A 470 0.12 -27.07 4.14
N LYS A 471 0.71 -27.78 3.17
CA LYS A 471 0.73 -29.25 3.13
C LYS A 471 2.01 -29.75 3.78
N ALA A 472 1.90 -30.46 4.90
CA ALA A 472 3.07 -31.00 5.62
C ALA A 472 3.95 -31.90 4.75
N ALA A 473 3.39 -32.61 3.78
CA ALA A 473 4.13 -33.46 2.85
C ALA A 473 5.08 -32.68 1.94
N ASP A 474 4.81 -31.42 1.67
CA ASP A 474 5.56 -30.57 0.75
C ASP A 474 6.62 -29.69 1.46
N GLU A 475 6.55 -29.61 2.78
CA GLU A 475 7.35 -28.68 3.62
C GLU A 475 8.86 -28.83 3.37
N ALA A 476 9.38 -30.05 3.44
CA ALA A 476 10.80 -30.32 3.23
C ALA A 476 11.27 -29.93 1.83
N ALA A 477 10.47 -30.23 0.80
CA ALA A 477 10.81 -29.91 -0.58
C ALA A 477 10.83 -28.38 -0.83
N TYR A 478 9.90 -27.63 -0.26
CA TYR A 478 9.89 -26.15 -0.33
C TYR A 478 11.03 -25.54 0.49
N ALA A 479 11.35 -26.09 1.65
CA ALA A 479 12.49 -25.63 2.47
C ALA A 479 13.82 -25.77 1.70
N ASP A 480 14.05 -26.92 1.08
CA ASP A 480 15.24 -27.17 0.27
C ASP A 480 15.32 -26.25 -0.96
N ALA A 481 14.18 -26.05 -1.65
CA ALA A 481 14.11 -25.16 -2.81
C ALA A 481 14.40 -23.70 -2.42
N TYR A 482 13.83 -23.23 -1.31
CA TYR A 482 14.07 -21.90 -0.78
C TYR A 482 15.53 -21.71 -0.32
N ALA A 483 16.11 -22.70 0.33
CA ALA A 483 17.52 -22.66 0.73
C ALA A 483 18.46 -22.46 -0.47
N ARG A 484 18.27 -23.25 -1.55
CA ARG A 484 19.03 -23.07 -2.81
C ARG A 484 18.83 -21.70 -3.43
N TRP A 485 17.58 -21.18 -3.44
CA TRP A 485 17.29 -19.86 -3.96
C TRP A 485 18.01 -18.77 -3.14
N LYS A 486 18.06 -18.90 -1.81
CA LYS A 486 18.81 -17.97 -0.94
C LYS A 486 20.31 -17.99 -1.22
N GLU A 487 20.91 -19.17 -1.43
CA GLU A 487 22.32 -19.26 -1.83
C GLU A 487 22.59 -18.54 -3.15
N CYS A 488 21.66 -18.64 -4.12
CA CYS A 488 21.77 -17.90 -5.38
C CYS A 488 21.70 -16.38 -5.14
N LEU A 489 20.79 -15.93 -4.25
CA LEU A 489 20.65 -14.53 -3.89
C LEU A 489 21.92 -14.00 -3.20
N GLU A 490 22.44 -14.71 -2.20
CA GLU A 490 23.65 -14.32 -1.47
C GLU A 490 24.87 -14.19 -2.40
N LYS A 491 25.03 -15.07 -3.38
CA LYS A 491 26.09 -14.97 -4.40
C LYS A 491 25.90 -13.74 -5.30
N SER A 492 24.66 -13.35 -5.59
CA SER A 492 24.37 -12.20 -6.46
C SER A 492 24.49 -10.85 -5.74
N THR A 493 24.34 -10.82 -4.42
CA THR A 493 24.46 -9.59 -3.62
C THR A 493 25.87 -9.32 -3.10
N ASN A 494 26.74 -10.33 -3.08
CA ASN A 494 28.14 -10.23 -2.62
C ASN A 494 29.14 -10.00 -3.77
N ASN A 495 28.68 -9.95 -5.02
CA ASN A 495 29.48 -9.58 -6.18
C ASN A 495 29.24 -8.12 -6.57
#